data_6db1911589a2a0027fe7dcf4152cd35c
#
_entry.id   6db1911589a2a0027fe7dcf4152cd35c
#
_cell.length_a   1.000
_cell.length_b   1.000
_cell.length_c   1.000
_cell.angle_alpha   90.00
_cell.angle_beta   90.00
_cell.angle_gamma   90.00
#
_symmetry.space_group_name_H-M   'P 1'
#
loop_
_entity.id
_entity.type
_entity.pdbx_description
1 polymer ?
#
loop_
_entity_poly.entity_id
_entity_poly.type
_entity_poly.pdbx_seq_one_letter_code
_entity_poly.pdbx_strand_id
1 'polypeptide(L)'
;IEEVHVMLCSSNSVENRVDVLLTEGGVMTKNFYLRQTQPAAAGYSLDAWCDASLLNDYDAGDEIERTLLPEANYEFPDGKTLDLSAATQRSELKRIKFSASGLAAGEYVLPLTVAAQDAPDADKTLYYNVSVRQPYTDEYTLHDGHDLFFVFYVNTNDFQPLLAQDYIMRKKVARGTTVAWYGTVGNIVNLRTVQVGYDAAAGRALLDLGTDMTYVLSQSTKYIRPLQEHGRKVCISIEGGGKGLGFCN
;
A
#
# COMPACT_ATOMS: atom_id res chain seq x y z
N ILE A 1 -35.33 21.38 -0.83
CA ILE A 1 -34.22 22.25 -1.30
C ILE A 1 -32.98 21.64 -0.73
N GLU A 2 -32.13 21.06 -1.55
CA GLU A 2 -30.81 20.60 -1.10
C GLU A 2 -30.01 21.82 -0.67
N GLU A 3 -29.50 21.79 0.55
CA GLU A 3 -28.65 22.87 1.04
C GLU A 3 -27.35 22.89 0.23
N VAL A 4 -26.98 24.08 -0.22
CA VAL A 4 -25.70 24.30 -0.91
C VAL A 4 -24.62 24.38 0.14
N HIS A 5 -23.74 23.39 0.18
CA HIS A 5 -22.59 23.43 1.07
C HIS A 5 -21.27 23.15 0.34
N VAL A 6 -20.20 23.60 0.96
CA VAL A 6 -18.84 23.52 0.43
C VAL A 6 -18.10 22.39 1.12
N MET A 7 -17.38 21.64 0.34
CA MET A 7 -16.54 20.53 0.81
C MET A 7 -15.08 20.77 0.47
N LEU A 8 -14.18 20.50 1.39
CA LEU A 8 -12.76 20.40 1.11
C LEU A 8 -12.46 18.96 0.65
N CYS A 9 -11.93 18.83 -0.54
CA CYS A 9 -11.71 17.56 -1.22
C CYS A 9 -10.26 17.37 -1.65
N SER A 10 -9.89 16.12 -1.92
CA SER A 10 -8.68 15.75 -2.64
C SER A 10 -9.02 14.76 -3.76
N SER A 11 -8.24 14.76 -4.84
CA SER A 11 -8.40 13.75 -5.90
C SER A 11 -8.08 12.32 -5.44
N ASN A 12 -7.40 12.20 -4.32
CA ASN A 12 -6.96 10.93 -3.73
C ASN A 12 -7.71 10.57 -2.44
N SER A 13 -8.74 11.34 -2.06
CA SER A 13 -9.48 11.08 -0.83
C SER A 13 -10.45 9.92 -0.99
N VAL A 14 -10.51 9.12 0.06
CA VAL A 14 -11.65 8.24 0.35
C VAL A 14 -12.41 8.93 1.47
N GLU A 15 -13.63 9.35 1.21
CA GLU A 15 -14.37 10.27 2.09
C GLU A 15 -13.55 11.54 2.36
N ASN A 16 -13.20 11.84 3.61
CA ASN A 16 -12.38 12.98 4.01
C ASN A 16 -10.94 12.60 4.41
N ARG A 17 -10.44 11.43 3.97
CA ARG A 17 -9.11 10.90 4.32
C ARG A 17 -8.23 10.73 3.10
N VAL A 18 -6.96 11.02 3.25
CA VAL A 18 -5.92 10.85 2.23
C VAL A 18 -4.71 10.18 2.84
N ASP A 19 -4.35 9.00 2.37
CA ASP A 19 -3.16 8.32 2.84
C ASP A 19 -1.90 8.83 2.13
N VAL A 20 -0.86 9.07 2.93
CA VAL A 20 0.45 9.53 2.50
C VAL A 20 1.50 8.58 3.08
N LEU A 21 2.20 7.88 2.21
CA LEU A 21 3.30 7.00 2.63
C LEU A 21 4.64 7.67 2.30
N LEU A 22 5.47 7.86 3.32
CA LEU A 22 6.80 8.41 3.21
C LEU A 22 7.84 7.40 3.71
N THR A 23 8.97 7.34 3.02
CA THR A 23 10.19 6.73 3.55
C THR A 23 11.07 7.81 4.14
N GLU A 24 12.01 7.47 5.00
CA GLU A 24 12.95 8.42 5.60
C GLU A 24 13.62 9.31 4.55
N GLY A 25 13.56 10.63 4.75
CA GLY A 25 14.04 11.61 3.77
C GLY A 25 13.16 11.76 2.52
N GLY A 26 12.09 10.97 2.41
CA GLY A 26 11.19 10.99 1.26
C GLY A 26 10.28 12.21 1.21
N VAL A 27 9.79 12.48 0.02
CA VAL A 27 8.85 13.57 -0.28
C VAL A 27 7.69 13.03 -1.08
N MET A 28 6.47 13.47 -0.76
CA MET A 28 5.27 13.15 -1.53
C MET A 28 4.37 14.38 -1.69
N THR A 29 3.78 14.52 -2.86
CA THR A 29 2.84 15.61 -3.16
C THR A 29 1.43 15.03 -3.33
N LYS A 30 0.48 15.67 -2.67
CA LYS A 30 -0.95 15.45 -2.81
C LYS A 30 -1.60 16.76 -3.24
N ASN A 31 -2.92 16.76 -3.38
CA ASN A 31 -3.68 17.96 -3.74
C ASN A 31 -4.89 18.16 -2.85
N PHE A 32 -5.43 19.36 -2.87
CA PHE A 32 -6.69 19.73 -2.25
C PHE A 32 -7.41 20.79 -3.09
N TYR A 33 -8.71 20.87 -2.96
CA TYR A 33 -9.56 21.81 -3.67
C TYR A 33 -10.92 21.93 -2.98
N LEU A 34 -11.64 23.03 -3.28
CA LEU A 34 -13.03 23.17 -2.86
C LEU A 34 -13.96 22.58 -3.91
N ARG A 35 -14.99 21.93 -3.43
CA ARG A 35 -16.14 21.51 -4.20
C ARG A 35 -17.42 21.98 -3.51
N GLN A 36 -18.42 22.33 -4.29
CA GLN A 36 -19.75 22.61 -3.76
C GLN A 36 -20.82 21.80 -4.48
N THR A 37 -21.94 21.56 -3.80
CA THR A 37 -23.02 20.72 -4.31
C THR A 37 -23.72 21.34 -5.51
N GLN A 38 -23.79 22.68 -5.57
CA GLN A 38 -24.36 23.46 -6.67
C GLN A 38 -23.50 24.68 -6.95
N PRO A 39 -23.53 25.25 -8.18
CA PRO A 39 -22.78 26.47 -8.48
C PRO A 39 -23.21 27.66 -7.60
N ALA A 40 -22.24 28.38 -7.06
CA ALA A 40 -22.50 29.58 -6.27
C ALA A 40 -23.05 30.71 -7.13
N ALA A 41 -23.89 31.58 -6.57
CA ALA A 41 -24.35 32.81 -7.21
C ALA A 41 -23.24 33.84 -7.27
N ALA A 42 -22.29 33.85 -6.30
CA ALA A 42 -21.11 34.68 -6.26
C ALA A 42 -19.87 33.84 -5.94
N GLY A 43 -18.72 34.30 -6.43
CA GLY A 43 -17.44 33.66 -6.06
C GLY A 43 -17.08 33.96 -4.63
N TYR A 44 -16.25 33.11 -4.04
CA TYR A 44 -15.65 33.29 -2.72
C TYR A 44 -14.25 32.65 -2.65
N SER A 45 -13.52 33.10 -1.64
CA SER A 45 -12.14 32.69 -1.39
C SER A 45 -12.02 32.21 0.04
N LEU A 46 -11.43 31.02 0.24
CA LEU A 46 -11.22 30.43 1.54
C LEU A 46 -9.76 30.02 1.70
N ASP A 47 -9.18 30.34 2.85
CA ASP A 47 -7.86 29.83 3.22
C ASP A 47 -7.98 28.48 3.90
N ALA A 48 -7.10 27.57 3.51
CA ALA A 48 -6.93 26.31 4.21
C ALA A 48 -5.82 26.42 5.27
N TRP A 49 -6.02 25.78 6.42
CA TRP A 49 -5.01 25.73 7.49
C TRP A 49 -5.03 24.40 8.21
N CYS A 50 -3.93 24.08 8.90
CA CYS A 50 -3.89 22.95 9.81
C CYS A 50 -4.56 23.32 11.13
N ASP A 51 -5.57 22.57 11.54
CA ASP A 51 -6.22 22.74 12.83
C ASP A 51 -5.87 21.59 13.77
N ALA A 52 -4.92 21.82 14.66
CA ALA A 52 -4.44 20.84 15.61
C ALA A 52 -5.52 20.39 16.63
N SER A 53 -6.54 21.20 16.87
CA SER A 53 -7.61 20.86 17.81
C SER A 53 -8.47 19.70 17.34
N LEU A 54 -8.53 19.48 16.01
CA LEU A 54 -9.29 18.40 15.39
C LEU A 54 -8.64 17.02 15.56
N LEU A 55 -7.41 16.96 16.07
CA LEU A 55 -6.74 15.69 16.33
C LEU A 55 -7.44 14.90 17.44
N ASN A 56 -7.95 15.58 18.47
CA ASN A 56 -8.54 14.91 19.63
C ASN A 56 -9.81 14.10 19.30
N ASP A 57 -10.54 14.52 18.29
CA ASP A 57 -11.78 13.89 17.85
C ASP A 57 -11.60 13.03 16.59
N TYR A 58 -10.37 12.92 16.10
CA TYR A 58 -10.08 12.17 14.89
C TYR A 58 -10.00 10.68 15.15
N ASP A 59 -10.89 9.92 14.52
CA ASP A 59 -10.87 8.47 14.48
C ASP A 59 -10.82 8.01 13.01
N ALA A 60 -9.73 7.33 12.67
CA ALA A 60 -9.57 6.72 11.34
C ALA A 60 -10.26 5.33 11.25
N GLY A 61 -10.77 4.80 12.36
CA GLY A 61 -11.39 3.47 12.42
C GLY A 61 -10.39 2.31 12.33
N ASP A 62 -9.11 2.56 12.58
CA ASP A 62 -8.03 1.57 12.45
C ASP A 62 -7.24 1.31 13.75
N GLU A 63 -7.71 1.86 14.87
CA GLU A 63 -7.07 1.73 16.20
C GLU A 63 -5.61 2.22 16.26
N ILE A 64 -5.16 3.00 15.27
CA ILE A 64 -3.80 3.54 15.21
C ILE A 64 -3.76 4.91 15.88
N GLU A 65 -2.92 5.05 16.90
CA GLU A 65 -2.64 6.35 17.51
C GLU A 65 -1.75 7.18 16.58
N ARG A 66 -2.18 8.40 16.26
CA ARG A 66 -1.47 9.34 15.41
C ARG A 66 -1.07 10.59 16.16
N THR A 67 0.09 11.12 15.83
CA THR A 67 0.55 12.42 16.32
C THR A 67 0.38 13.49 15.25
N LEU A 68 0.25 14.75 15.66
CA LEU A 68 0.16 15.85 14.72
C LEU A 68 1.43 15.94 13.87
N LEU A 69 1.27 16.07 12.54
CA LEU A 69 2.41 16.28 11.65
C LEU A 69 3.02 17.66 11.92
N PRO A 70 4.34 17.77 12.21
CA PRO A 70 4.98 19.05 12.45
C PRO A 70 4.92 19.99 11.24
N GLU A 71 4.82 21.29 11.46
CA GLU A 71 4.71 22.31 10.40
C GLU A 71 5.90 22.31 9.43
N ALA A 72 7.09 21.94 9.91
CA ALA A 72 8.28 21.81 9.06
C ALA A 72 8.20 20.66 8.03
N ASN A 73 7.22 19.78 8.15
CA ASN A 73 7.10 18.57 7.34
C ASN A 73 6.01 18.65 6.25
N TYR A 74 5.42 19.83 6.06
CA TYR A 74 4.54 20.08 4.93
C TYR A 74 4.64 21.52 4.43
N GLU A 75 4.35 21.71 3.15
CA GLU A 75 4.34 23.02 2.52
C GLU A 75 3.23 23.11 1.46
N PHE A 76 2.80 24.33 1.16
CA PHE A 76 1.80 24.64 0.14
C PHE A 76 2.48 25.37 -1.04
N PRO A 77 3.02 24.64 -2.03
CA PRO A 77 3.77 25.26 -3.14
C PRO A 77 2.96 26.26 -3.97
N ASP A 78 1.63 26.09 -4.05
CA ASP A 78 0.71 26.93 -4.81
C ASP A 78 -0.07 27.91 -3.90
N GLY A 79 0.37 28.04 -2.65
CA GLY A 79 -0.39 28.76 -1.62
C GLY A 79 -1.56 27.94 -1.09
N LYS A 80 -2.25 28.47 -0.11
CA LYS A 80 -3.34 27.81 0.63
C LYS A 80 -4.72 28.43 0.40
N THR A 81 -4.79 29.49 -0.38
CA THR A 81 -6.05 30.16 -0.72
C THR A 81 -6.74 29.42 -1.85
N LEU A 82 -7.98 29.06 -1.64
CA LEU A 82 -8.83 28.35 -2.60
C LEU A 82 -9.92 29.30 -3.10
N ASP A 83 -9.87 29.63 -4.40
CA ASP A 83 -10.82 30.52 -5.05
C ASP A 83 -11.86 29.68 -5.81
N LEU A 84 -13.13 29.91 -5.49
CA LEU A 84 -14.24 29.29 -6.19
C LEU A 84 -14.99 30.40 -6.95
N SER A 85 -14.88 30.38 -8.27
CA SER A 85 -15.54 31.38 -9.12
C SER A 85 -17.05 31.17 -9.15
N ALA A 86 -17.80 32.26 -9.35
CA ALA A 86 -19.25 32.16 -9.55
C ALA A 86 -19.61 31.21 -10.68
N ALA A 87 -20.72 30.53 -10.54
CA ALA A 87 -21.24 29.54 -11.49
C ALA A 87 -20.33 28.30 -11.70
N THR A 88 -19.31 28.08 -10.87
CA THR A 88 -18.49 26.85 -10.88
C THR A 88 -18.77 25.99 -9.65
N GLN A 89 -18.54 24.70 -9.77
CA GLN A 89 -18.71 23.76 -8.65
C GLN A 89 -17.38 23.30 -8.04
N ARG A 90 -16.24 23.75 -8.61
CA ARG A 90 -14.93 23.30 -8.20
C ARG A 90 -13.90 24.43 -8.35
N SER A 91 -13.05 24.58 -7.35
CA SER A 91 -11.86 25.42 -7.43
C SER A 91 -10.73 24.76 -8.22
N GLU A 92 -9.69 25.51 -8.51
CA GLU A 92 -8.43 24.94 -8.96
C GLU A 92 -7.83 24.02 -7.91
N LEU A 93 -7.05 23.05 -8.37
CA LEU A 93 -6.26 22.15 -7.51
C LEU A 93 -5.06 22.90 -6.96
N LYS A 94 -4.87 22.82 -5.65
CA LYS A 94 -3.66 23.28 -4.96
C LYS A 94 -2.86 22.08 -4.49
N ARG A 95 -1.54 22.18 -4.52
CA ARG A 95 -0.65 21.14 -4.03
C ARG A 95 -0.35 21.32 -2.56
N ILE A 96 -0.22 20.18 -1.88
CA ILE A 96 0.40 20.07 -0.58
C ILE A 96 1.53 19.06 -0.68
N LYS A 97 2.72 19.43 -0.24
CA LYS A 97 3.91 18.60 -0.29
C LYS A 97 4.31 18.21 1.12
N PHE A 98 4.51 16.93 1.32
CA PHE A 98 4.92 16.32 2.57
C PHE A 98 6.38 15.92 2.51
N SER A 99 7.10 16.03 3.62
CA SER A 99 8.50 15.65 3.76
C SER A 99 8.72 14.82 5.03
N ALA A 100 9.43 13.72 4.92
CA ALA A 100 9.84 12.91 6.07
C ALA A 100 11.14 13.42 6.71
N SER A 101 11.70 14.53 6.26
CA SER A 101 12.95 15.06 6.79
C SER A 101 12.86 15.33 8.29
N GLY A 102 13.74 14.70 9.07
CA GLY A 102 13.78 14.86 10.53
C GLY A 102 12.64 14.18 11.30
N LEU A 103 11.74 13.45 10.62
CA LEU A 103 10.71 12.66 11.28
C LEU A 103 11.22 11.25 11.62
N ALA A 104 10.87 10.79 12.80
CA ALA A 104 10.99 9.39 13.15
C ALA A 104 9.97 8.55 12.37
N ALA A 105 10.22 7.24 12.22
CA ALA A 105 9.20 6.31 11.75
C ALA A 105 8.00 6.34 12.70
N GLY A 106 6.80 6.38 12.15
CA GLY A 106 5.58 6.48 12.93
C GLY A 106 4.38 6.91 12.11
N GLU A 107 3.29 7.09 12.82
CA GLU A 107 2.01 7.51 12.23
C GLU A 107 1.68 8.94 12.66
N TYR A 108 1.42 9.77 11.67
CA TYR A 108 1.11 11.18 11.85
C TYR A 108 -0.19 11.53 11.15
N VAL A 109 -0.78 12.65 11.52
CA VAL A 109 -1.96 13.18 10.82
C VAL A 109 -1.84 14.70 10.65
N LEU A 110 -2.30 15.20 9.52
CA LEU A 110 -2.49 16.62 9.26
C LEU A 110 -3.97 16.87 9.01
N PRO A 111 -4.71 17.48 9.96
CA PRO A 111 -6.06 17.95 9.76
C PRO A 111 -6.02 19.29 8.99
N LEU A 112 -6.34 19.26 7.70
CA LEU A 112 -6.44 20.46 6.86
C LEU A 112 -7.89 20.90 6.79
N THR A 113 -8.19 22.12 7.20
CA THR A 113 -9.57 22.63 7.25
C THR A 113 -9.73 24.00 6.57
N VAL A 114 -10.97 24.38 6.33
CA VAL A 114 -11.39 25.68 5.78
C VAL A 114 -12.56 26.26 6.57
N ALA A 115 -12.67 27.58 6.65
CA ALA A 115 -13.78 28.28 7.30
C ALA A 115 -15.01 28.39 6.37
N ALA A 116 -15.61 27.25 6.04
CA ALA A 116 -16.86 27.23 5.29
C ALA A 116 -18.06 27.34 6.27
N GLN A 117 -18.86 28.40 6.18
CA GLN A 117 -19.92 28.68 7.16
C GLN A 117 -20.99 27.62 6.97
N ASP A 118 -21.68 27.23 6.27
CA ASP A 118 -22.86 26.36 6.21
C ASP A 118 -22.55 24.88 5.85
N ALA A 119 -21.31 24.44 6.04
CA ALA A 119 -20.92 23.05 5.76
C ALA A 119 -20.81 22.24 7.05
N PRO A 120 -21.19 20.96 7.06
CA PRO A 120 -20.89 20.05 8.14
C PRO A 120 -19.37 19.97 8.40
N ASP A 121 -18.96 19.77 9.64
CA ASP A 121 -17.54 19.75 10.01
C ASP A 121 -16.76 18.66 9.26
N ALA A 122 -17.38 17.52 8.99
CA ALA A 122 -16.80 16.45 8.18
C ALA A 122 -16.48 16.87 6.75
N ASP A 123 -17.22 17.82 6.18
CA ASP A 123 -17.02 18.29 4.82
C ASP A 123 -15.98 19.43 4.72
N LYS A 124 -15.66 20.08 5.84
CA LYS A 124 -14.68 21.18 5.90
C LYS A 124 -13.25 20.70 6.05
N THR A 125 -13.03 19.45 6.45
CA THR A 125 -11.72 18.95 6.88
C THR A 125 -11.31 17.75 6.08
N LEU A 126 -10.06 17.77 5.60
CA LEU A 126 -9.34 16.61 5.07
C LEU A 126 -8.29 16.16 6.08
N TYR A 127 -8.27 14.89 6.37
CA TYR A 127 -7.24 14.28 7.20
C TYR A 127 -6.21 13.58 6.31
N TYR A 128 -4.98 14.10 6.29
CA TYR A 128 -3.86 13.42 5.65
C TYR A 128 -3.21 12.49 6.67
N ASN A 129 -3.43 11.19 6.53
CA ASN A 129 -2.77 10.15 7.32
C ASN A 129 -1.38 9.92 6.77
N VAL A 130 -0.36 10.35 7.49
CA VAL A 130 1.03 10.28 7.04
C VAL A 130 1.76 9.19 7.79
N SER A 131 2.04 8.10 7.07
CA SER A 131 2.84 7.00 7.59
C SER A 131 4.30 7.19 7.17
N VAL A 132 5.20 7.33 8.13
CA VAL A 132 6.64 7.39 7.88
C VAL A 132 7.25 6.04 8.19
N ARG A 133 7.85 5.41 7.17
CA ARG A 133 8.53 4.12 7.27
C ARG A 133 10.04 4.32 7.23
N GLN A 134 10.75 3.57 8.06
CA GLN A 134 12.20 3.48 7.91
C GLN A 134 12.54 2.70 6.63
N PRO A 135 13.62 3.06 5.94
CA PRO A 135 14.15 2.21 4.91
C PRO A 135 14.47 0.84 5.52
N TYR A 136 14.27 -0.20 4.75
CA TYR A 136 14.73 -1.51 5.15
C TYR A 136 16.25 -1.45 5.30
N THR A 137 16.71 -1.54 6.54
CA THR A 137 18.12 -1.62 6.87
C THR A 137 18.62 -3.05 6.67
N ASP A 138 19.93 -3.26 6.83
CA ASP A 138 20.68 -4.51 6.57
C ASP A 138 20.20 -5.77 7.32
N GLU A 139 19.12 -5.70 8.08
CA GLU A 139 18.50 -6.85 8.74
C GLU A 139 17.89 -7.87 7.77
N TYR A 140 17.66 -7.44 6.51
CA TYR A 140 17.19 -8.31 5.42
C TYR A 140 18.31 -8.66 4.46
N THR A 141 19.44 -9.16 4.96
CA THR A 141 20.40 -9.82 4.10
C THR A 141 19.80 -11.12 3.59
N LEU A 142 19.74 -11.24 2.27
CA LEU A 142 19.49 -12.53 1.66
C LEU A 142 20.64 -13.45 2.03
N HIS A 143 20.38 -14.56 2.71
CA HIS A 143 21.38 -15.47 3.28
C HIS A 143 22.35 -16.07 2.25
N ASP A 144 22.12 -15.88 0.97
CA ASP A 144 22.87 -16.43 -0.15
C ASP A 144 23.67 -15.35 -0.92
N GLY A 145 23.81 -14.15 -0.34
CA GLY A 145 24.55 -13.04 -0.96
C GLY A 145 23.84 -12.41 -2.16
N HIS A 146 22.55 -12.62 -2.31
CA HIS A 146 21.74 -12.06 -3.39
C HIS A 146 21.14 -10.71 -2.99
N ASP A 147 21.13 -9.75 -3.89
CA ASP A 147 20.55 -8.41 -3.68
C ASP A 147 19.02 -8.40 -3.81
N LEU A 148 18.40 -9.46 -4.29
CA LEU A 148 17.00 -9.51 -4.67
C LEU A 148 16.33 -10.82 -4.27
N PHE A 149 15.08 -10.76 -3.79
CA PHE A 149 14.23 -11.92 -3.62
C PHE A 149 13.48 -12.23 -4.91
N PHE A 150 13.62 -13.46 -5.38
CA PHE A 150 12.79 -14.00 -6.42
C PHE A 150 11.94 -15.15 -5.88
N VAL A 151 10.65 -15.03 -6.07
CA VAL A 151 9.71 -16.10 -5.73
C VAL A 151 9.19 -16.69 -7.03
N PHE A 152 9.51 -17.96 -7.27
CA PHE A 152 8.92 -18.72 -8.37
C PHE A 152 7.66 -19.42 -7.88
N TYR A 153 6.52 -19.02 -8.41
CA TYR A 153 5.26 -19.73 -8.23
C TYR A 153 5.18 -20.85 -9.26
N VAL A 154 5.33 -22.08 -8.80
CA VAL A 154 5.30 -23.25 -9.67
C VAL A 154 3.94 -23.91 -9.52
N ASN A 155 3.14 -23.84 -10.58
CA ASN A 155 1.92 -24.63 -10.67
C ASN A 155 2.29 -26.08 -10.98
N THR A 156 2.13 -26.96 -10.00
CA THR A 156 2.57 -28.38 -10.12
C THR A 156 1.80 -29.16 -11.17
N ASN A 157 0.65 -28.64 -11.63
CA ASN A 157 -0.11 -29.27 -12.72
C ASN A 157 0.55 -29.04 -14.10
N ASP A 158 1.35 -27.95 -14.23
CA ASP A 158 1.89 -27.55 -15.52
C ASP A 158 3.41 -27.72 -15.59
N PHE A 159 4.11 -27.57 -14.43
CA PHE A 159 5.56 -27.53 -14.38
C PHE A 159 6.13 -28.35 -13.23
N GLN A 160 7.27 -28.96 -13.50
CA GLN A 160 8.05 -29.57 -12.42
C GLN A 160 8.86 -28.51 -11.64
N PRO A 161 9.00 -28.66 -10.33
CA PRO A 161 9.69 -27.65 -9.50
C PRO A 161 11.16 -27.41 -9.85
N LEU A 162 11.86 -28.41 -10.37
CA LEU A 162 13.28 -28.30 -10.72
C LEU A 162 13.58 -27.28 -11.82
N LEU A 163 12.59 -26.89 -12.64
CA LEU A 163 12.75 -25.84 -13.64
C LEU A 163 13.14 -24.49 -13.01
N ALA A 164 12.83 -24.28 -11.75
CA ALA A 164 13.25 -23.07 -11.04
C ALA A 164 14.78 -22.95 -10.84
N GLN A 165 15.54 -24.02 -11.06
CA GLN A 165 17.00 -24.01 -11.01
C GLN A 165 17.65 -23.44 -12.27
N ASP A 166 16.95 -23.45 -13.40
CA ASP A 166 17.53 -23.16 -14.72
C ASP A 166 17.58 -21.67 -15.05
N TYR A 167 16.93 -20.84 -14.23
CA TYR A 167 16.90 -19.39 -14.47
C TYR A 167 18.11 -18.69 -13.88
N ILE A 168 18.82 -17.97 -14.74
CA ILE A 168 19.92 -17.08 -14.36
C ILE A 168 19.54 -15.63 -14.63
N MET A 169 19.95 -14.72 -13.75
CA MET A 169 19.74 -13.29 -13.95
C MET A 169 21.01 -12.60 -14.43
N ARG A 170 20.82 -11.64 -15.34
CA ARG A 170 21.89 -10.72 -15.77
C ARG A 170 21.61 -9.34 -15.18
N LYS A 171 22.53 -8.84 -14.37
CA LYS A 171 22.44 -7.48 -13.82
C LYS A 171 23.01 -6.48 -14.83
N LYS A 172 22.20 -5.50 -15.24
CA LYS A 172 22.68 -4.39 -16.06
C LYS A 172 23.25 -3.31 -15.14
N VAL A 173 24.52 -3.00 -15.28
CA VAL A 173 25.19 -1.93 -14.54
C VAL A 173 25.21 -0.64 -15.38
N ALA A 174 25.31 0.53 -14.71
CA ALA A 174 25.34 1.84 -15.37
C ALA A 174 26.30 1.91 -16.55
N ARG A 175 25.93 2.63 -17.61
CA ARG A 175 26.64 2.78 -18.90
C ARG A 175 26.57 1.60 -19.86
N GLY A 176 25.56 0.75 -19.75
CA GLY A 176 25.35 -0.32 -20.74
C GLY A 176 26.23 -1.54 -20.58
N THR A 177 27.16 -1.58 -19.61
CA THR A 177 27.95 -2.75 -19.30
C THR A 177 27.07 -3.79 -18.60
N THR A 178 26.87 -4.93 -19.21
CA THR A 178 26.17 -6.05 -18.59
C THR A 178 27.22 -6.88 -17.84
N VAL A 179 27.15 -6.84 -16.52
CA VAL A 179 27.86 -7.81 -15.69
C VAL A 179 26.98 -9.04 -15.61
N ALA A 180 27.42 -10.14 -16.13
CA ALA A 180 26.76 -11.42 -15.91
C ALA A 180 26.91 -11.78 -14.44
N TRP A 181 25.81 -11.70 -13.70
CA TRP A 181 25.76 -12.24 -12.38
C TRP A 181 25.34 -13.71 -12.50
N TYR A 182 26.28 -14.59 -12.19
CA TYR A 182 26.07 -16.03 -12.28
C TYR A 182 25.55 -16.53 -10.94
N GLY A 183 24.30 -16.26 -10.68
CA GLY A 183 23.55 -16.87 -9.60
C GLY A 183 22.22 -17.35 -10.13
N THR A 184 21.75 -18.46 -9.64
CA THR A 184 20.40 -18.92 -9.94
C THR A 184 19.41 -17.98 -9.29
N VAL A 185 18.47 -17.50 -10.07
CA VAL A 185 17.34 -16.71 -9.62
C VAL A 185 16.34 -17.65 -8.97
N GLY A 186 15.70 -17.23 -7.91
CA GLY A 186 14.68 -18.07 -7.27
C GLY A 186 15.11 -18.54 -5.88
N ASN A 187 15.26 -17.60 -4.98
CA ASN A 187 15.52 -17.87 -3.56
C ASN A 187 14.39 -18.69 -2.92
N ILE A 188 13.17 -18.49 -3.42
CA ILE A 188 11.96 -19.14 -2.93
C ILE A 188 11.24 -19.81 -4.11
N VAL A 189 10.92 -21.08 -3.95
CA VAL A 189 10.07 -21.82 -4.88
C VAL A 189 8.76 -22.12 -4.14
N ASN A 190 7.69 -21.51 -4.60
CA ASN A 190 6.37 -21.65 -4.00
C ASN A 190 5.51 -22.59 -4.85
N LEU A 191 5.27 -23.79 -4.33
CA LEU A 191 4.46 -24.79 -5.01
C LEU A 191 2.97 -24.43 -4.90
N ARG A 192 2.28 -24.43 -6.01
CA ARG A 192 0.84 -24.19 -6.11
C ARG A 192 0.16 -25.45 -6.65
N THR A 193 -1.03 -25.83 -6.22
CA THR A 193 -1.93 -25.17 -5.26
C THR A 193 -2.39 -26.21 -4.26
N VAL A 194 -2.36 -25.91 -2.99
CA VAL A 194 -3.06 -26.70 -1.97
C VAL A 194 -4.36 -26.00 -1.65
N GLN A 195 -5.49 -26.67 -1.77
CA GLN A 195 -6.79 -26.08 -1.46
C GLN A 195 -7.23 -26.46 -0.03
N VAL A 196 -7.89 -25.51 0.63
CA VAL A 196 -8.61 -25.82 1.86
C VAL A 196 -9.95 -26.42 1.47
N GLY A 197 -10.19 -27.65 1.87
CA GLY A 197 -11.45 -28.35 1.74
C GLY A 197 -12.13 -28.56 3.09
N TYR A 198 -13.34 -29.10 3.07
CA TYR A 198 -14.07 -29.46 4.28
C TYR A 198 -14.62 -30.88 4.15
N ASP A 199 -14.23 -31.74 5.11
CA ASP A 199 -14.77 -33.09 5.25
C ASP A 199 -16.01 -33.02 6.14
N ALA A 200 -17.18 -33.03 5.51
CA ALA A 200 -18.45 -32.95 6.24
C ALA A 200 -18.73 -34.16 7.11
N ALA A 201 -18.21 -35.31 6.74
CA ALA A 201 -18.40 -36.56 7.53
C ALA A 201 -17.55 -36.55 8.81
N ALA A 202 -16.33 -35.99 8.71
CA ALA A 202 -15.43 -35.83 9.84
C ALA A 202 -15.63 -34.51 10.60
N GLY A 203 -16.41 -33.58 10.06
CA GLY A 203 -16.66 -32.25 10.64
C GLY A 203 -15.42 -31.39 10.77
N ARG A 204 -14.45 -31.50 9.85
CA ARG A 204 -13.18 -30.78 9.93
C ARG A 204 -12.69 -30.27 8.58
N ALA A 205 -11.90 -29.20 8.63
CA ALA A 205 -11.15 -28.72 7.48
C ALA A 205 -10.02 -29.70 7.13
N LEU A 206 -9.74 -29.84 5.87
CA LEU A 206 -8.62 -30.62 5.34
C LEU A 206 -7.87 -29.82 4.26
N LEU A 207 -6.62 -30.21 4.04
CA LEU A 207 -5.82 -29.70 2.93
C LEU A 207 -5.93 -30.69 1.76
N ASP A 208 -6.48 -30.20 0.66
CA ASP A 208 -6.56 -30.95 -0.59
C ASP A 208 -5.33 -30.62 -1.44
N LEU A 209 -4.44 -31.55 -1.56
CA LEU A 209 -3.19 -31.43 -2.31
C LEU A 209 -3.40 -31.61 -3.83
N GLY A 210 -4.47 -32.26 -4.21
CA GLY A 210 -4.63 -32.75 -5.58
C GLY A 210 -3.61 -33.84 -5.96
N THR A 211 -3.75 -34.39 -7.16
CA THR A 211 -2.93 -35.51 -7.63
C THR A 211 -1.46 -35.11 -7.82
N ASP A 212 -1.22 -34.00 -8.53
CA ASP A 212 0.13 -33.61 -8.94
C ASP A 212 0.97 -33.12 -7.76
N MET A 213 0.40 -32.31 -6.86
CA MET A 213 1.08 -31.90 -5.64
C MET A 213 1.40 -33.11 -4.74
N THR A 214 0.46 -34.04 -4.60
CA THR A 214 0.67 -35.29 -3.86
C THR A 214 1.83 -36.07 -4.46
N TYR A 215 1.90 -36.19 -5.78
CA TYR A 215 3.01 -36.84 -6.46
C TYR A 215 4.34 -36.12 -6.21
N VAL A 216 4.42 -34.81 -6.39
CA VAL A 216 5.63 -34.02 -6.16
C VAL A 216 6.14 -34.19 -4.73
N LEU A 217 5.25 -34.11 -3.75
CA LEU A 217 5.62 -34.27 -2.33
C LEU A 217 6.06 -35.69 -2.00
N SER A 218 5.40 -36.71 -2.58
CA SER A 218 5.80 -38.12 -2.41
C SER A 218 7.19 -38.42 -3.01
N GLN A 219 7.58 -37.65 -4.03
CA GLN A 219 8.88 -37.72 -4.70
C GLN A 219 9.82 -36.61 -4.24
N SER A 220 9.77 -36.23 -2.97
CA SER A 220 10.50 -35.05 -2.43
C SER A 220 12.01 -35.12 -2.63
N THR A 221 12.60 -36.34 -2.59
CA THR A 221 14.02 -36.54 -2.91
C THR A 221 14.39 -36.15 -4.33
N LYS A 222 13.46 -36.29 -5.26
CA LYS A 222 13.66 -35.94 -6.67
C LYS A 222 13.38 -34.48 -6.98
N TYR A 223 12.31 -33.90 -6.41
CA TYR A 223 11.81 -32.60 -6.83
C TYR A 223 12.04 -31.47 -5.83
N ILE A 224 12.20 -31.76 -4.54
CA ILE A 224 12.29 -30.75 -3.49
C ILE A 224 13.70 -30.67 -2.93
N ARG A 225 14.27 -31.80 -2.53
CA ARG A 225 15.62 -31.81 -1.94
C ARG A 225 16.69 -31.15 -2.79
N PRO A 226 16.77 -31.36 -4.11
CA PRO A 226 17.77 -30.67 -4.93
C PRO A 226 17.63 -29.13 -4.90
N LEU A 227 16.41 -28.60 -4.83
CA LEU A 227 16.17 -27.17 -4.66
C LEU A 227 16.73 -26.65 -3.35
N GLN A 228 16.48 -27.38 -2.26
CA GLN A 228 16.95 -27.04 -0.92
C GLN A 228 18.47 -27.14 -0.79
N GLU A 229 19.07 -28.15 -1.38
CA GLU A 229 20.53 -28.35 -1.40
C GLU A 229 21.24 -27.21 -2.17
N HIS A 230 20.55 -26.58 -3.12
CA HIS A 230 21.03 -25.38 -3.83
C HIS A 230 20.60 -24.07 -3.14
N GLY A 231 20.26 -24.11 -1.86
CA GLY A 231 19.97 -22.93 -1.04
C GLY A 231 18.57 -22.32 -1.22
N ARG A 232 17.64 -22.99 -1.93
CA ARG A 232 16.30 -22.46 -2.14
C ARG A 232 15.36 -22.86 -1.00
N LYS A 233 14.51 -21.94 -0.64
CA LYS A 233 13.38 -22.24 0.28
C LYS A 233 12.21 -22.73 -0.55
N VAL A 234 11.68 -23.90 -0.20
CA VAL A 234 10.49 -24.47 -0.84
C VAL A 234 9.30 -24.25 0.08
N CYS A 235 8.31 -23.54 -0.42
CA CYS A 235 7.08 -23.19 0.25
C CYS A 235 5.88 -23.81 -0.48
N ILE A 236 4.73 -23.82 0.17
CA ILE A 236 3.46 -24.27 -0.39
C ILE A 236 2.44 -23.15 -0.25
N SER A 237 1.73 -22.81 -1.34
CA SER A 237 0.58 -21.91 -1.28
C SER A 237 -0.67 -22.66 -0.88
N ILE A 238 -1.34 -22.18 0.15
CA ILE A 238 -2.63 -22.67 0.60
C ILE A 238 -3.69 -21.65 0.14
N GLU A 239 -4.66 -22.12 -0.64
CA GLU A 239 -5.68 -21.26 -1.23
C GLU A 239 -7.09 -21.74 -0.87
N GLY A 240 -8.02 -20.84 -0.68
CA GLY A 240 -9.42 -21.14 -0.38
C GLY A 240 -10.24 -21.61 -1.60
N GLY A 241 -9.62 -21.68 -2.79
CA GLY A 241 -10.26 -22.15 -4.02
C GLY A 241 -11.46 -21.33 -4.48
N GLY A 242 -11.61 -20.09 -4.03
CA GLY A 242 -12.77 -19.24 -4.36
C GLY A 242 -14.09 -19.70 -3.76
N LYS A 243 -14.07 -20.67 -2.87
CA LYS A 243 -15.27 -21.27 -2.27
C LYS A 243 -15.80 -20.55 -1.03
N GLY A 244 -15.34 -19.31 -0.77
CA GLY A 244 -15.81 -18.53 0.36
C GLY A 244 -15.51 -19.18 1.73
N LEU A 245 -14.50 -20.03 1.82
CA LEU A 245 -13.98 -20.53 3.09
C LEU A 245 -13.32 -19.35 3.79
N GLY A 246 -14.17 -18.54 4.45
CA GLY A 246 -13.79 -17.27 5.01
C GLY A 246 -12.62 -17.40 5.97
N PHE A 247 -11.54 -16.75 5.61
CA PHE A 247 -10.46 -16.48 6.56
C PHE A 247 -10.84 -15.29 7.48
N CYS A 248 -12.05 -14.76 7.29
CA CYS A 248 -12.59 -13.64 8.05
C CYS A 248 -13.88 -14.10 8.74
N ASN A 249 -13.82 -14.35 10.00
CA ASN A 249 -14.92 -14.31 10.95
C ASN A 249 -14.49 -13.40 12.08
#